data_c566c02f29f5010903db4f9f377cb10a
#
_entry.id   c566c02f29f5010903db4f9f377cb10a
#
_cell.length_a   1.000
_cell.length_b   1.000
_cell.length_c   1.000
_cell.angle_alpha   90.00
_cell.angle_beta   90.00
_cell.angle_gamma   90.00
#
_symmetry.space_group_name_H-M   'P 1'
#
loop_
_entity.id
_entity.type
_entity.pdbx_description
1 polymer ?
#
loop_
_entity_poly.entity_id
_entity_poly.type
_entity_poly.pdbx_seq_one_letter_code
_entity_poly.pdbx_strand_id
1 'polypeptide(L)'
;KINELAKRNNLELICIGIPKTIDNDVGGPLQANGTFAVCDHDPGYGSVARNLAINILEANEENKASYTSDPVLVIGVMGRKIGFIPAAARLADPKREVPLLIILPESLSKDDYQGNLEFITEKVNEKLKKQRRCIVVIGEGVNVGDLGILRDGFGHAQFSASENTVEQALINYLNGTDRKDNQGRAQSRLIVRGIARSERPGTRQRREISYVSEIDKKEAYQVGVYATKIALSGENGFMSTIVRNPDLPYKVNYDKILLNTVANSEREFPQEWISGDRVDVTNEFINWALPLIGTPLPRFTKFKEIYVPKKCEEYVPLEYR
;
A
#
# COMPACT_ATOMS: atom_id res chain seq x y z
N LYS A 1 -13.39 10.84 24.45
CA LYS A 1 -14.76 10.57 24.96
C LYS A 1 -14.76 9.84 26.32
N ILE A 2 -14.16 8.63 26.47
CA ILE A 2 -14.16 7.87 27.75
C ILE A 2 -13.52 8.70 28.87
N ASN A 3 -12.33 9.26 28.64
CA ASN A 3 -11.64 10.12 29.62
C ASN A 3 -12.45 11.36 30.01
N GLU A 4 -13.14 11.99 29.06
CA GLU A 4 -14.01 13.14 29.32
C GLU A 4 -15.26 12.75 30.11
N LEU A 5 -15.88 11.61 29.79
CA LEU A 5 -17.01 11.08 30.53
C LEU A 5 -16.62 10.73 31.97
N ALA A 6 -15.47 10.10 32.18
CA ALA A 6 -14.96 9.80 33.51
C ALA A 6 -14.78 11.06 34.33
N LYS A 7 -14.14 12.10 33.77
CA LYS A 7 -13.96 13.39 34.43
C LYS A 7 -15.30 14.06 34.79
N ARG A 8 -16.27 14.06 33.84
CA ARG A 8 -17.62 14.66 34.06
C ARG A 8 -18.41 13.95 35.17
N ASN A 9 -18.18 12.67 35.35
CA ASN A 9 -18.87 11.85 36.35
C ASN A 9 -18.05 11.65 37.64
N ASN A 10 -16.92 12.36 37.78
CA ASN A 10 -16.01 12.26 38.94
C ASN A 10 -15.54 10.81 39.20
N LEU A 11 -15.31 10.05 38.13
CA LEU A 11 -14.79 8.68 38.22
C LEU A 11 -13.26 8.72 38.22
N GLU A 12 -12.65 8.02 39.17
CA GLU A 12 -11.20 7.77 39.19
C GLU A 12 -10.84 6.72 38.15
N LEU A 13 -10.67 7.17 36.91
CA LEU A 13 -10.31 6.30 35.77
C LEU A 13 -9.13 6.90 35.01
N ILE A 14 -8.05 6.15 34.93
CA ILE A 14 -6.89 6.48 34.11
C ILE A 14 -7.10 5.93 32.70
N CYS A 15 -7.09 6.82 31.71
CA CYS A 15 -7.24 6.49 30.29
C CYS A 15 -5.94 6.81 29.55
N ILE A 16 -5.25 5.79 29.05
CA ILE A 16 -4.06 5.92 28.21
C ILE A 16 -4.33 5.30 26.85
N GLY A 17 -4.02 6.04 25.78
CA GLY A 17 -4.09 5.56 24.40
C GLY A 17 -2.81 4.81 24.00
N ILE A 18 -2.97 3.83 23.13
CA ILE A 18 -1.86 3.14 22.44
C ILE A 18 -2.20 3.17 20.96
N PRO A 19 -1.33 3.70 20.07
CA PRO A 19 -1.59 3.70 18.64
C PRO A 19 -1.58 2.27 18.10
N LYS A 20 -2.48 1.98 17.18
CA LYS A 20 -2.59 0.69 16.49
C LYS A 20 -3.41 0.83 15.23
N THR A 21 -2.77 0.74 14.09
CA THR A 21 -3.41 0.62 12.78
C THR A 21 -2.40 0.16 11.74
N ILE A 22 -2.85 -0.55 10.72
CA ILE A 22 -1.99 -0.86 9.55
C ILE A 22 -1.94 0.31 8.57
N ASP A 23 -2.91 1.22 8.62
CA ASP A 23 -3.07 2.32 7.65
C ASP A 23 -2.03 3.43 7.85
N ASN A 24 -1.39 3.46 9.04
CA ASN A 24 -0.41 4.47 9.44
C ASN A 24 -1.00 5.90 9.45
N ASP A 25 -2.25 6.01 9.85
CA ASP A 25 -3.07 7.22 9.78
C ASP A 25 -3.12 8.02 11.10
N VAL A 26 -2.52 7.51 12.18
CA VAL A 26 -2.41 8.20 13.46
C VAL A 26 -1.08 8.95 13.55
N GLY A 27 -1.14 10.26 13.72
CA GLY A 27 0.08 11.07 13.88
C GLY A 27 -0.06 12.45 13.24
N GLY A 28 1.00 13.24 13.39
CA GLY A 28 1.08 14.58 12.82
C GLY A 28 1.72 14.60 11.42
N PRO A 29 1.86 15.81 10.85
CA PRO A 29 2.50 15.99 9.55
C PRO A 29 4.00 15.67 9.59
N LEU A 30 4.56 15.40 8.42
CA LEU A 30 6.00 15.31 8.22
C LEU A 30 6.64 16.68 8.48
N GLN A 31 7.75 16.69 9.21
CA GLN A 31 8.53 17.88 9.54
C GLN A 31 9.73 18.02 8.60
N ALA A 32 10.32 19.20 8.54
CA ALA A 32 11.47 19.50 7.69
C ALA A 32 12.72 18.64 8.00
N ASN A 33 12.81 18.07 9.20
CA ASN A 33 13.89 17.16 9.59
C ASN A 33 13.65 15.69 9.17
N GLY A 34 12.56 15.41 8.44
CA GLY A 34 12.21 14.06 7.97
C GLY A 34 11.55 13.16 9.03
N THR A 35 11.15 13.70 10.18
CA THR A 35 10.39 12.98 11.22
C THR A 35 8.94 13.44 11.26
N PHE A 36 8.04 12.60 11.77
CA PHE A 36 6.64 12.99 11.99
C PHE A 36 6.46 13.68 13.35
N ALA A 37 5.57 14.67 13.41
CA ALA A 37 5.41 15.55 14.55
C ALA A 37 4.86 14.86 15.81
N VAL A 38 4.04 13.81 15.65
CA VAL A 38 3.30 13.19 16.78
C VAL A 38 3.73 11.75 17.01
N CYS A 39 3.68 10.92 15.98
CA CYS A 39 4.07 9.53 16.02
C CYS A 39 4.77 9.20 14.70
N ASP A 40 5.94 8.58 14.75
CA ASP A 40 6.67 8.27 13.52
C ASP A 40 5.88 7.30 12.64
N HIS A 41 5.46 6.20 13.22
CA HIS A 41 4.62 5.20 12.56
C HIS A 41 3.75 4.47 13.57
N ASP A 42 2.70 3.84 13.07
CA ASP A 42 1.78 3.09 13.91
C ASP A 42 2.15 1.61 13.98
N PRO A 43 2.10 0.98 15.16
CA PRO A 43 2.21 -0.47 15.29
C PRO A 43 1.21 -1.21 14.40
N GLY A 44 1.72 -2.09 13.55
CA GLY A 44 0.99 -2.78 12.49
C GLY A 44 1.42 -2.38 11.09
N TYR A 45 1.88 -1.13 10.88
CA TYR A 45 2.31 -0.67 9.57
C TYR A 45 3.58 -1.38 9.06
N GLY A 46 4.59 -1.54 9.90
CA GLY A 46 5.83 -2.25 9.52
C GLY A 46 5.57 -3.68 9.01
N SER A 47 4.63 -4.37 9.64
CA SER A 47 4.24 -5.73 9.25
C SER A 47 3.46 -5.76 7.94
N VAL A 48 2.48 -4.86 7.72
CA VAL A 48 1.76 -4.82 6.45
C VAL A 48 2.67 -4.38 5.30
N ALA A 49 3.59 -3.46 5.55
CA ALA A 49 4.58 -3.02 4.57
C ALA A 49 5.49 -4.18 4.14
N ARG A 50 5.95 -5.00 5.10
CA ARG A 50 6.70 -6.23 4.81
C ARG A 50 5.87 -7.24 4.04
N ASN A 51 4.63 -7.48 4.45
CA ASN A 51 3.71 -8.38 3.78
C ASN A 51 3.54 -7.97 2.31
N LEU A 52 3.24 -6.71 2.04
CA LEU A 52 3.07 -6.21 0.68
C LEU A 52 4.36 -6.33 -0.13
N ALA A 53 5.51 -5.97 0.43
CA ALA A 53 6.78 -6.10 -0.27
C ALA A 53 7.07 -7.55 -0.70
N ILE A 54 6.78 -8.55 0.15
CA ILE A 54 6.93 -9.97 -0.19
C ILE A 54 5.92 -10.35 -1.29
N ASN A 55 4.65 -9.96 -1.16
CA ASN A 55 3.63 -10.24 -2.18
C ASN A 55 4.03 -9.66 -3.56
N ILE A 56 4.66 -8.48 -3.61
CA ILE A 56 5.14 -7.91 -4.88
C ILE A 56 6.30 -8.71 -5.47
N LEU A 57 7.19 -9.25 -4.65
CA LEU A 57 8.25 -10.15 -5.15
C LEU A 57 7.65 -11.43 -5.76
N GLU A 58 6.68 -12.03 -5.08
CA GLU A 58 5.96 -13.23 -5.55
C GLU A 58 5.18 -12.94 -6.84
N ALA A 59 4.41 -11.85 -6.85
CA ALA A 59 3.64 -11.39 -8.01
C ALA A 59 4.53 -11.08 -9.23
N ASN A 60 5.75 -10.57 -9.00
CA ASN A 60 6.69 -10.32 -10.09
C ASN A 60 7.15 -11.62 -10.77
N GLU A 61 7.40 -12.68 -9.99
CA GLU A 61 7.78 -13.98 -10.57
C GLU A 61 6.60 -14.64 -11.30
N GLU A 62 5.39 -14.57 -10.75
CA GLU A 62 4.17 -15.04 -11.42
C GLU A 62 3.93 -14.29 -12.74
N ASN A 63 3.96 -12.95 -12.71
CA ASN A 63 3.73 -12.14 -13.91
C ASN A 63 4.80 -12.34 -14.98
N LYS A 64 6.06 -12.68 -14.63
CA LYS A 64 7.07 -13.09 -15.61
C LYS A 64 6.69 -14.37 -16.32
N ALA A 65 6.04 -15.30 -15.65
CA ALA A 65 5.62 -16.56 -16.24
C ALA A 65 4.37 -16.41 -17.13
N SER A 66 3.44 -15.50 -16.75
CA SER A 66 2.10 -15.38 -17.36
C SER A 66 1.94 -14.23 -18.35
N TYR A 67 2.90 -13.30 -18.48
CA TYR A 67 2.72 -12.01 -19.19
C TYR A 67 2.31 -12.13 -20.66
N THR A 68 2.52 -13.27 -21.29
CA THR A 68 2.12 -13.48 -22.69
C THR A 68 0.60 -13.58 -22.86
N SER A 69 -0.11 -14.05 -21.83
CA SER A 69 -1.58 -14.08 -21.76
C SER A 69 -2.13 -12.95 -20.88
N ASP A 70 -1.43 -12.66 -19.78
CA ASP A 70 -1.86 -11.76 -18.72
C ASP A 70 -0.79 -10.66 -18.47
N PRO A 71 -0.60 -9.74 -19.43
CA PRO A 71 0.49 -8.76 -19.36
C PRO A 71 0.35 -7.75 -18.22
N VAL A 72 -0.83 -7.59 -17.64
CA VAL A 72 -1.11 -6.64 -16.55
C VAL A 72 -1.70 -7.37 -15.36
N LEU A 73 -1.03 -7.24 -14.21
CA LEU A 73 -1.56 -7.65 -12.91
C LEU A 73 -1.87 -6.42 -12.06
N VAL A 74 -3.11 -6.29 -11.61
CA VAL A 74 -3.57 -5.20 -10.74
C VAL A 74 -3.80 -5.75 -9.33
N ILE A 75 -3.09 -5.23 -8.34
CA ILE A 75 -3.17 -5.64 -6.94
C ILE A 75 -3.87 -4.55 -6.14
N GLY A 76 -5.08 -4.83 -5.68
CA GLY A 76 -5.85 -3.92 -4.82
C GLY A 76 -5.46 -4.09 -3.34
N VAL A 77 -5.04 -3.02 -2.69
CA VAL A 77 -4.55 -3.06 -1.31
C VAL A 77 -5.37 -2.18 -0.37
N MET A 78 -5.39 -2.57 0.90
CA MET A 78 -6.00 -1.79 1.98
C MET A 78 -5.28 -0.45 2.17
N GLY A 79 -5.75 0.39 3.10
CA GLY A 79 -5.16 1.68 3.45
C GLY A 79 -6.19 2.81 3.42
N ARG A 80 -7.47 2.48 3.22
CA ARG A 80 -8.55 3.48 3.14
C ARG A 80 -8.22 4.57 2.11
N LYS A 81 -8.14 5.83 2.56
CA LYS A 81 -7.86 6.99 1.69
C LYS A 81 -6.40 7.45 1.74
N ILE A 82 -5.51 6.66 2.35
CA ILE A 82 -4.13 7.05 2.65
C ILE A 82 -3.16 6.09 1.97
N GLY A 83 -2.13 6.65 1.34
CA GLY A 83 -1.22 5.97 0.44
C GLY A 83 -0.10 5.15 1.09
N PHE A 84 0.04 5.06 2.41
CA PHE A 84 1.18 4.38 3.04
C PHE A 84 1.28 2.90 2.70
N ILE A 85 0.15 2.17 2.67
CA ILE A 85 0.18 0.74 2.32
C ILE A 85 0.57 0.54 0.85
N PRO A 86 -0.13 1.10 -0.16
CA PRO A 86 0.29 0.91 -1.54
C PRO A 86 1.72 1.40 -1.81
N ALA A 87 2.18 2.47 -1.16
CA ALA A 87 3.55 2.97 -1.27
C ALA A 87 4.60 1.92 -0.86
N ALA A 88 4.31 1.09 0.14
CA ALA A 88 5.21 0.04 0.61
C ALA A 88 5.53 -1.04 -0.46
N ALA A 89 4.78 -1.11 -1.55
CA ALA A 89 5.11 -1.96 -2.69
C ALA A 89 6.51 -1.68 -3.25
N ARG A 90 6.99 -0.42 -3.17
CA ARG A 90 8.33 -0.05 -3.65
C ARG A 90 9.46 -0.64 -2.81
N LEU A 91 9.19 -1.07 -1.58
CA LEU A 91 10.18 -1.73 -0.72
C LEU A 91 10.61 -3.11 -1.26
N ALA A 92 9.78 -3.74 -2.12
CA ALA A 92 10.16 -4.96 -2.85
C ALA A 92 11.30 -4.73 -3.85
N ASP A 93 11.32 -3.54 -4.44
CA ASP A 93 12.20 -3.19 -5.54
C ASP A 93 12.67 -1.73 -5.45
N PRO A 94 13.53 -1.40 -4.47
CA PRO A 94 14.07 -0.04 -4.32
C PRO A 94 14.86 0.44 -5.55
N LYS A 95 15.37 -0.48 -6.37
CA LYS A 95 16.14 -0.19 -7.59
C LYS A 95 15.29 0.08 -8.82
N ARG A 96 13.96 -0.12 -8.73
CA ARG A 96 13.02 0.08 -9.84
C ARG A 96 13.28 -0.80 -11.07
N GLU A 97 13.68 -2.04 -10.85
CA GLU A 97 13.89 -3.05 -11.90
C GLU A 97 12.58 -3.73 -12.33
N VAL A 98 11.60 -3.82 -11.42
CA VAL A 98 10.26 -4.38 -11.66
C VAL A 98 9.39 -3.36 -12.41
N PRO A 99 8.58 -3.77 -13.41
CA PRO A 99 7.64 -2.89 -14.11
C PRO A 99 6.43 -2.54 -13.22
N LEU A 100 6.69 -1.88 -12.10
CA LEU A 100 5.73 -1.54 -11.06
C LEU A 100 5.20 -0.13 -11.24
N LEU A 101 3.88 0.03 -11.13
CA LEU A 101 3.18 1.30 -10.93
C LEU A 101 2.50 1.26 -9.58
N ILE A 102 2.59 2.36 -8.83
CA ILE A 102 1.99 2.52 -7.51
C ILE A 102 1.03 3.68 -7.55
N ILE A 103 -0.25 3.38 -7.38
CA ILE A 103 -1.33 4.36 -7.49
C ILE A 103 -1.86 4.67 -6.10
N LEU A 104 -1.54 5.88 -5.65
CA LEU A 104 -1.93 6.38 -4.34
C LEU A 104 -3.22 7.21 -4.43
N PRO A 105 -4.09 7.19 -3.41
CA PRO A 105 -5.26 8.08 -3.38
C PRO A 105 -4.88 9.56 -3.53
N GLU A 106 -3.75 9.97 -2.94
CA GLU A 106 -3.28 11.36 -2.96
C GLU A 106 -2.64 11.79 -4.28
N SER A 107 -2.27 10.83 -5.14
CA SER A 107 -1.64 11.13 -6.43
C SER A 107 -2.64 11.43 -7.55
N LEU A 108 -3.95 11.23 -7.31
CA LEU A 108 -5.00 11.32 -8.30
C LEU A 108 -6.12 12.28 -7.88
N SER A 109 -7.00 12.60 -8.82
CA SER A 109 -8.16 13.47 -8.55
C SER A 109 -9.20 12.77 -7.66
N LYS A 110 -9.73 13.51 -6.69
CA LYS A 110 -10.85 13.01 -5.86
C LYS A 110 -12.21 13.08 -6.59
N ASP A 111 -12.32 13.93 -7.62
CA ASP A 111 -13.58 14.27 -8.28
C ASP A 111 -13.67 13.80 -9.74
N ASP A 112 -12.55 13.46 -10.39
CA ASP A 112 -12.47 13.04 -11.78
C ASP A 112 -12.03 11.58 -11.92
N TYR A 113 -12.96 10.65 -11.73
CA TYR A 113 -12.64 9.21 -11.85
C TYR A 113 -12.33 8.80 -13.31
N GLN A 114 -12.94 9.46 -14.29
CA GLN A 114 -12.72 9.15 -15.70
C GLN A 114 -11.28 9.54 -16.10
N GLY A 115 -10.84 10.75 -15.75
CA GLY A 115 -9.48 11.18 -15.97
C GLY A 115 -8.45 10.33 -15.21
N ASN A 116 -8.80 9.84 -14.02
CA ASN A 116 -7.94 8.90 -13.28
C ASN A 116 -7.75 7.58 -14.05
N LEU A 117 -8.83 6.98 -14.55
CA LEU A 117 -8.77 5.74 -15.32
C LEU A 117 -7.99 5.90 -16.63
N GLU A 118 -8.17 7.02 -17.33
CA GLU A 118 -7.43 7.37 -18.55
C GLU A 118 -5.93 7.53 -18.25
N PHE A 119 -5.59 8.29 -17.22
CA PHE A 119 -4.21 8.48 -16.77
C PHE A 119 -3.53 7.16 -16.40
N ILE A 120 -4.18 6.30 -15.58
CA ILE A 120 -3.63 5.00 -15.23
C ILE A 120 -3.42 4.14 -16.47
N THR A 121 -4.38 4.14 -17.39
CA THR A 121 -4.29 3.39 -18.67
C THR A 121 -3.11 3.84 -19.51
N GLU A 122 -2.89 5.15 -19.61
CA GLU A 122 -1.72 5.71 -20.30
C GLU A 122 -0.41 5.18 -19.68
N LYS A 123 -0.28 5.26 -18.35
CA LYS A 123 0.91 4.80 -17.62
C LYS A 123 1.13 3.28 -17.73
N VAL A 124 0.07 2.48 -17.69
CA VAL A 124 0.13 1.05 -17.97
C VAL A 124 0.66 0.79 -19.38
N ASN A 125 0.12 1.48 -20.38
CA ASN A 125 0.55 1.31 -21.77
C ASN A 125 2.00 1.79 -22.01
N GLU A 126 2.46 2.84 -21.33
CA GLU A 126 3.88 3.24 -21.34
C GLU A 126 4.78 2.12 -20.82
N LYS A 127 4.39 1.44 -19.73
CA LYS A 127 5.13 0.27 -19.19
C LYS A 127 5.11 -0.92 -20.15
N LEU A 128 3.94 -1.24 -20.71
CA LEU A 128 3.79 -2.34 -21.68
C LEU A 128 4.63 -2.12 -22.92
N LYS A 129 4.74 -0.89 -23.41
CA LYS A 129 5.60 -0.54 -24.55
C LYS A 129 7.08 -0.80 -24.26
N LYS A 130 7.54 -0.55 -23.03
CA LYS A 130 8.94 -0.69 -22.63
C LYS A 130 9.30 -2.11 -22.21
N GLN A 131 8.42 -2.77 -21.46
CA GLN A 131 8.73 -4.02 -20.74
C GLN A 131 7.76 -5.17 -21.03
N ARG A 132 6.73 -4.94 -21.87
CA ARG A 132 5.70 -5.90 -22.29
C ARG A 132 4.82 -6.46 -21.17
N ARG A 133 5.06 -6.07 -19.93
CA ARG A 133 4.31 -6.46 -18.75
C ARG A 133 4.25 -5.29 -17.75
N CYS A 134 3.27 -5.33 -16.84
CA CYS A 134 3.08 -4.29 -15.84
C CYS A 134 2.41 -4.86 -14.59
N ILE A 135 2.89 -4.48 -13.42
CA ILE A 135 2.23 -4.70 -12.13
C ILE A 135 1.75 -3.36 -11.64
N VAL A 136 0.47 -3.26 -11.31
CA VAL A 136 -0.16 -2.05 -10.76
C VAL A 136 -0.58 -2.34 -9.33
N VAL A 137 -0.06 -1.60 -8.36
CA VAL A 137 -0.57 -1.61 -6.98
C VAL A 137 -1.45 -0.39 -6.81
N ILE A 138 -2.70 -0.60 -6.41
CA ILE A 138 -3.69 0.46 -6.27
C ILE A 138 -4.32 0.44 -4.88
N GLY A 139 -4.33 1.59 -4.19
CA GLY A 139 -5.00 1.75 -2.91
C GLY A 139 -6.52 1.74 -3.04
N GLU A 140 -7.22 1.08 -2.13
CA GLU A 140 -8.68 0.95 -2.14
C GLU A 140 -9.45 2.29 -2.11
N GLY A 141 -8.79 3.38 -1.70
CA GLY A 141 -9.35 4.72 -1.66
C GLY A 141 -9.20 5.55 -2.93
N VAL A 142 -8.59 4.98 -3.98
CA VAL A 142 -8.46 5.67 -5.28
C VAL A 142 -9.85 5.79 -5.94
N ASN A 143 -10.18 6.98 -6.44
CA ASN A 143 -11.43 7.20 -7.14
C ASN A 143 -11.36 6.66 -8.58
N VAL A 144 -12.05 5.54 -8.80
CA VAL A 144 -12.25 4.89 -10.11
C VAL A 144 -13.73 4.81 -10.50
N GLY A 145 -14.58 5.59 -9.87
CA GLY A 145 -16.04 5.61 -10.06
C GLY A 145 -16.80 5.01 -8.87
N ASP A 146 -18.08 4.77 -9.08
CA ASP A 146 -18.93 4.19 -8.05
C ASP A 146 -18.63 2.70 -7.85
N LEU A 147 -18.26 2.34 -6.63
CA LEU A 147 -17.95 0.97 -6.22
C LEU A 147 -19.08 0.32 -5.39
N GLY A 148 -20.20 1.00 -5.18
CA GLY A 148 -21.26 0.54 -4.28
C GLY A 148 -20.77 0.40 -2.84
N ILE A 149 -20.02 1.40 -2.33
CA ILE A 149 -19.36 1.33 -1.02
C ILE A 149 -20.39 1.42 0.11
N LEU A 150 -20.44 0.36 0.93
CA LEU A 150 -21.22 0.35 2.15
C LEU A 150 -20.55 1.19 3.25
N ARG A 151 -21.37 1.69 4.18
CA ARG A 151 -20.87 2.40 5.37
C ARG A 151 -21.30 1.66 6.63
N ASP A 152 -20.43 1.66 7.64
CA ASP A 152 -20.76 1.11 8.95
C ASP A 152 -21.69 2.07 9.74
N GLY A 153 -22.14 1.63 10.93
CA GLY A 153 -23.02 2.42 11.78
C GLY A 153 -22.42 3.75 12.29
N PHE A 154 -21.12 3.99 12.05
CA PHE A 154 -20.41 5.22 12.36
C PHE A 154 -20.14 6.09 11.12
N GLY A 155 -20.58 5.65 9.94
CA GLY A 155 -20.40 6.35 8.68
C GLY A 155 -19.08 6.08 7.96
N HIS A 156 -18.23 5.18 8.47
CA HIS A 156 -16.96 4.84 7.81
C HIS A 156 -17.18 3.94 6.60
N ALA A 157 -16.46 4.23 5.52
CA ALA A 157 -16.47 3.42 4.29
C ALA A 157 -15.93 2.01 4.56
N GLN A 158 -16.69 1.00 4.11
CA GLN A 158 -16.37 -0.42 4.22
C GLN A 158 -15.97 -0.97 2.85
N PHE A 159 -14.78 -0.62 2.37
CA PHE A 159 -14.28 -1.04 1.04
C PHE A 159 -14.25 -2.56 0.86
N SER A 160 -14.03 -3.31 1.94
CA SER A 160 -14.04 -4.78 1.89
C SER A 160 -15.42 -5.40 1.72
N ALA A 161 -16.50 -4.63 1.89
CA ALA A 161 -17.89 -5.05 1.75
C ALA A 161 -18.60 -4.34 0.59
N SER A 162 -17.89 -3.57 -0.26
CA SER A 162 -18.43 -2.93 -1.44
C SER A 162 -18.84 -3.96 -2.51
N GLU A 163 -19.81 -3.62 -3.35
CA GLU A 163 -20.26 -4.47 -4.45
C GLU A 163 -19.14 -4.73 -5.47
N ASN A 164 -18.32 -3.72 -5.71
CA ASN A 164 -17.16 -3.80 -6.60
C ASN A 164 -15.90 -3.32 -5.88
N THR A 165 -14.75 -3.64 -6.43
CA THR A 165 -13.47 -3.26 -5.86
C THR A 165 -12.68 -2.38 -6.83
N VAL A 166 -11.75 -1.59 -6.31
CA VAL A 166 -10.96 -0.64 -7.10
C VAL A 166 -10.17 -1.36 -8.20
N GLU A 167 -9.55 -2.49 -7.86
CA GLU A 167 -8.79 -3.30 -8.82
C GLU A 167 -9.69 -3.93 -9.88
N GLN A 168 -10.90 -4.39 -9.50
CA GLN A 168 -11.85 -4.95 -10.45
C GLN A 168 -12.39 -3.88 -11.40
N ALA A 169 -12.71 -2.70 -10.90
CA ALA A 169 -13.13 -1.57 -11.73
C ALA A 169 -12.06 -1.19 -12.75
N LEU A 170 -10.79 -1.13 -12.29
CA LEU A 170 -9.66 -0.82 -13.16
C LEU A 170 -9.45 -1.89 -14.25
N ILE A 171 -9.45 -3.19 -13.90
CA ILE A 171 -9.26 -4.22 -14.94
C ILE A 171 -10.44 -4.28 -15.92
N ASN A 172 -11.66 -4.03 -15.47
CA ASN A 172 -12.82 -3.92 -16.36
C ASN A 172 -12.61 -2.79 -17.39
N TYR A 173 -12.13 -1.64 -16.94
CA TYR A 173 -11.81 -0.53 -17.81
C TYR A 173 -10.67 -0.85 -18.78
N LEU A 174 -9.55 -1.41 -18.31
CA LEU A 174 -8.40 -1.80 -19.12
C LEU A 174 -8.78 -2.83 -20.19
N ASN A 175 -9.58 -3.83 -19.81
CA ASN A 175 -10.06 -4.87 -20.71
C ASN A 175 -11.17 -4.40 -21.65
N GLY A 176 -11.70 -3.18 -21.46
CA GLY A 176 -12.71 -2.57 -22.31
C GLY A 176 -14.07 -3.25 -22.24
N THR A 177 -14.48 -3.74 -21.07
CA THR A 177 -15.79 -4.41 -20.90
C THR A 177 -16.97 -3.46 -21.11
N ASP A 178 -16.73 -2.16 -20.95
CA ASP A 178 -17.66 -1.04 -21.24
C ASP A 178 -17.71 -0.68 -22.74
N ARG A 179 -16.80 -1.20 -23.57
CA ARG A 179 -16.70 -0.92 -25.00
C ARG A 179 -16.82 -2.22 -25.79
N LYS A 180 -17.80 -2.29 -26.66
CA LYS A 180 -18.01 -3.49 -27.48
C LYS A 180 -17.93 -3.14 -28.97
N ASP A 181 -17.33 -4.04 -29.73
CA ASP A 181 -17.34 -3.99 -31.19
C ASP A 181 -18.73 -4.40 -31.75
N ASN A 182 -18.89 -4.31 -33.07
CA ASN A 182 -20.12 -4.69 -33.77
C ASN A 182 -20.51 -6.18 -33.59
N GLN A 183 -19.62 -7.01 -33.05
CA GLN A 183 -19.83 -8.42 -32.74
C GLN A 183 -20.05 -8.67 -31.24
N GLY A 184 -20.14 -7.60 -30.42
CA GLY A 184 -20.33 -7.68 -28.96
C GLY A 184 -19.08 -8.05 -28.17
N ARG A 185 -17.89 -8.06 -28.77
CA ARG A 185 -16.63 -8.38 -28.09
C ARG A 185 -16.04 -7.14 -27.43
N ALA A 186 -15.50 -7.30 -26.22
CA ALA A 186 -14.83 -6.22 -25.51
C ALA A 186 -13.63 -5.66 -26.30
N GLN A 187 -13.53 -4.33 -26.36
CA GLN A 187 -12.43 -3.63 -27.00
C GLN A 187 -11.40 -3.18 -25.95
N SER A 188 -10.35 -3.99 -25.74
CA SER A 188 -9.28 -3.69 -24.81
C SER A 188 -8.66 -2.30 -25.06
N ARG A 189 -8.27 -1.64 -23.96
CA ARG A 189 -7.47 -0.39 -23.99
C ARG A 189 -5.98 -0.66 -23.90
N LEU A 190 -5.57 -1.93 -23.73
CA LEU A 190 -4.16 -2.32 -23.72
C LEU A 190 -3.58 -2.30 -25.14
N ILE A 191 -2.33 -1.82 -25.26
CA ILE A 191 -1.60 -1.78 -26.55
C ILE A 191 -1.02 -3.13 -26.97
N VAL A 192 -1.08 -4.13 -26.09
CA VAL A 192 -0.57 -5.51 -26.35
C VAL A 192 -1.74 -6.50 -26.29
N ARG A 193 -1.53 -7.66 -26.92
CA ARG A 193 -2.47 -8.77 -26.80
C ARG A 193 -2.42 -9.34 -25.39
N GLY A 194 -3.57 -9.74 -24.85
CA GLY A 194 -3.73 -10.30 -23.50
C GLY A 194 -4.79 -9.55 -22.71
N ILE A 195 -4.92 -9.90 -21.45
CA ILE A 195 -5.89 -9.31 -20.54
C ILE A 195 -5.22 -8.75 -19.27
N ALA A 196 -5.86 -7.79 -18.64
CA ALA A 196 -5.52 -7.39 -17.27
C ALA A 196 -6.25 -8.33 -16.29
N ARG A 197 -5.52 -8.82 -15.29
CA ARG A 197 -6.06 -9.57 -14.15
C ARG A 197 -5.95 -8.78 -12.88
N SER A 198 -6.76 -9.11 -11.88
CA SER A 198 -6.66 -8.52 -10.55
C SER A 198 -6.41 -9.56 -9.47
N GLU A 199 -5.75 -9.12 -8.42
CA GLU A 199 -5.54 -9.85 -7.19
C GLU A 199 -5.86 -8.94 -6.00
N ARG A 200 -6.42 -9.52 -4.93
CA ARG A 200 -6.73 -8.82 -3.70
C ARG A 200 -6.29 -9.64 -2.48
N PRO A 201 -5.20 -9.27 -1.81
CA PRO A 201 -4.77 -9.93 -0.57
C PRO A 201 -5.82 -9.80 0.55
N GLY A 202 -6.67 -8.78 0.52
CA GLY A 202 -7.76 -8.56 1.45
C GLY A 202 -7.29 -8.52 2.91
N THR A 203 -8.03 -9.17 3.82
CA THR A 203 -7.71 -9.18 5.25
C THR A 203 -6.42 -9.93 5.61
N ARG A 204 -5.82 -10.68 4.69
CA ARG A 204 -4.50 -11.29 4.91
C ARG A 204 -3.43 -10.24 5.21
N GLN A 205 -3.53 -9.04 4.64
CA GLN A 205 -2.63 -7.94 4.89
C GLN A 205 -2.47 -7.58 6.38
N ARG A 206 -3.47 -7.86 7.21
CA ARG A 206 -3.46 -7.54 8.65
C ARG A 206 -3.46 -8.76 9.58
N ARG A 207 -3.38 -9.99 9.03
CA ARG A 207 -3.43 -11.22 9.83
C ARG A 207 -2.39 -12.27 9.45
N GLU A 208 -1.57 -12.01 8.43
CA GLU A 208 -0.55 -12.96 7.96
C GLU A 208 0.64 -12.99 8.92
N ILE A 209 0.70 -14.01 9.74
CA ILE A 209 1.72 -14.15 10.78
C ILE A 209 3.11 -14.45 10.21
N SER A 210 3.20 -15.10 9.04
CA SER A 210 4.47 -15.50 8.43
C SER A 210 5.32 -14.31 8.00
N TYR A 211 4.71 -13.15 7.79
CA TYR A 211 5.36 -11.95 7.26
C TYR A 211 5.41 -10.78 8.26
N VAL A 212 5.24 -11.09 9.55
CA VAL A 212 5.34 -10.07 10.61
C VAL A 212 6.77 -9.49 10.64
N SER A 213 6.87 -8.17 10.72
CA SER A 213 8.14 -7.48 10.98
C SER A 213 8.54 -7.62 12.45
N GLU A 214 9.75 -8.11 12.71
CA GLU A 214 10.27 -8.20 14.09
C GLU A 214 10.51 -6.80 14.71
N ILE A 215 10.77 -5.78 13.87
CA ILE A 215 10.87 -4.38 14.33
C ILE A 215 9.52 -3.91 14.83
N ASP A 216 8.48 -4.02 13.97
CA ASP A 216 7.11 -3.62 14.29
C ASP A 216 6.59 -4.33 15.56
N LYS A 217 6.79 -5.64 15.66
CA LYS A 217 6.41 -6.43 16.84
C LYS A 217 7.09 -5.96 18.12
N LYS A 218 8.41 -5.67 18.06
CA LYS A 218 9.18 -5.15 19.18
C LYS A 218 8.69 -3.77 19.60
N GLU A 219 8.46 -2.90 18.66
CA GLU A 219 8.03 -1.52 18.91
C GLU A 219 6.58 -1.46 19.40
N ALA A 220 5.69 -2.31 18.86
CA ALA A 220 4.34 -2.50 19.39
C ALA A 220 4.34 -2.91 20.87
N TYR A 221 5.23 -3.84 21.25
CA TYR A 221 5.38 -4.23 22.64
C TYR A 221 5.90 -3.07 23.52
N GLN A 222 6.92 -2.38 23.07
CA GLN A 222 7.58 -1.31 23.85
C GLN A 222 6.65 -0.08 24.03
N VAL A 223 5.89 0.30 23.03
CA VAL A 223 4.92 1.41 23.16
C VAL A 223 3.81 1.05 24.17
N GLY A 224 3.43 -0.24 24.25
CA GLY A 224 2.52 -0.73 25.29
C GLY A 224 3.11 -0.70 26.69
N VAL A 225 4.38 -1.11 26.83
CA VAL A 225 5.11 -0.99 28.10
C VAL A 225 5.20 0.47 28.54
N TYR A 226 5.49 1.39 27.62
CA TYR A 226 5.55 2.80 27.93
C TYR A 226 4.19 3.38 28.35
N ALA A 227 3.12 3.00 27.68
CA ALA A 227 1.74 3.36 28.06
C ALA A 227 1.42 2.92 29.50
N THR A 228 1.85 1.70 29.88
CA THR A 228 1.67 1.19 31.25
C THR A 228 2.45 2.04 32.25
N LYS A 229 3.67 2.47 31.94
CA LYS A 229 4.46 3.38 32.82
C LYS A 229 3.76 4.73 33.01
N ILE A 230 3.18 5.31 31.94
CA ILE A 230 2.39 6.55 32.04
C ILE A 230 1.20 6.34 33.00
N ALA A 231 0.47 5.24 32.87
CA ALA A 231 -0.65 4.93 33.77
C ALA A 231 -0.20 4.78 35.23
N LEU A 232 0.88 4.07 35.48
CA LEU A 232 1.43 3.85 36.84
C LEU A 232 1.97 5.12 37.50
N SER A 233 2.39 6.13 36.71
CA SER A 233 2.76 7.45 37.26
C SER A 233 1.56 8.33 37.63
N GLY A 234 0.33 7.83 37.45
CA GLY A 234 -0.90 8.57 37.76
C GLY A 234 -1.29 9.59 36.69
N GLU A 235 -0.60 9.61 35.55
CA GLU A 235 -0.96 10.48 34.43
C GLU A 235 -2.19 9.98 33.70
N ASN A 236 -2.99 10.90 33.15
CA ASN A 236 -4.28 10.56 32.54
C ASN A 236 -4.54 11.41 31.29
N GLY A 237 -5.13 10.79 30.27
CA GLY A 237 -5.51 11.48 29.04
C GLY A 237 -4.38 11.63 28.04
N PHE A 238 -3.38 10.75 28.08
CA PHE A 238 -2.27 10.70 27.13
C PHE A 238 -2.37 9.48 26.20
N MET A 239 -1.70 9.57 25.07
CA MET A 239 -1.36 8.45 24.18
C MET A 239 0.15 8.27 24.19
N SER A 240 0.62 7.02 24.32
CA SER A 240 2.03 6.71 24.08
C SER A 240 2.35 6.84 22.59
N THR A 241 3.55 7.29 22.24
CA THR A 241 3.96 7.51 20.85
C THR A 241 5.34 6.90 20.58
N ILE A 242 5.61 6.65 19.30
CA ILE A 242 6.92 6.25 18.79
C ILE A 242 7.55 7.47 18.12
N VAL A 243 8.73 7.85 18.56
CA VAL A 243 9.46 9.02 18.03
C VAL A 243 10.79 8.54 17.44
N ARG A 244 10.97 8.74 16.14
CA ARG A 244 12.21 8.39 15.44
C ARG A 244 13.30 9.39 15.72
N ASN A 245 14.51 8.90 15.99
CA ASN A 245 15.70 9.74 15.95
C ASN A 245 16.04 10.04 14.48
N PRO A 246 16.30 11.32 14.12
CA PRO A 246 16.64 11.68 12.74
C PRO A 246 18.00 11.09 12.30
N ASP A 247 18.88 10.75 13.25
CA ASP A 247 20.22 10.23 12.97
C ASP A 247 20.21 8.73 12.66
N LEU A 248 21.14 8.31 11.80
CA LEU A 248 21.39 6.91 11.52
C LEU A 248 22.36 6.30 12.55
N PRO A 249 22.23 5.03 12.87
CA PRO A 249 21.28 4.03 12.37
C PRO A 249 19.86 4.22 12.94
N TYR A 250 18.85 3.62 12.27
CA TYR A 250 17.45 3.65 12.70
C TYR A 250 17.30 3.32 14.19
N LYS A 251 16.68 4.23 14.91
CA LYS A 251 16.39 4.12 16.34
C LYS A 251 15.16 4.92 16.70
N VAL A 252 14.35 4.40 17.61
CA VAL A 252 13.18 5.09 18.14
C VAL A 252 13.29 5.26 19.65
N ASN A 253 12.62 6.29 20.14
CA ASN A 253 12.28 6.52 21.54
C ASN A 253 10.77 6.47 21.71
N TYR A 254 10.30 6.38 22.94
CA TYR A 254 8.89 6.39 23.28
C TYR A 254 8.57 7.65 24.08
N ASP A 255 7.50 8.31 23.73
CA ASP A 255 7.04 9.55 24.37
C ASP A 255 5.51 9.50 24.51
N LYS A 256 4.92 10.56 24.97
CA LYS A 256 3.48 10.72 25.17
C LYS A 256 2.96 12.03 24.59
N ILE A 257 1.73 12.00 24.13
CA ILE A 257 1.00 13.18 23.67
C ILE A 257 -0.40 13.18 24.24
N LEU A 258 -1.02 14.35 24.40
CA LEU A 258 -2.40 14.45 24.85
C LEU A 258 -3.35 13.76 23.86
N LEU A 259 -4.30 12.95 24.35
CA LEU A 259 -5.30 12.26 23.52
C LEU A 259 -6.13 13.20 22.65
N ASN A 260 -6.41 14.41 23.11
CA ASN A 260 -7.18 15.39 22.34
C ASN A 260 -6.41 15.94 21.13
N THR A 261 -5.09 15.89 21.14
CA THR A 261 -4.24 16.31 19.99
C THR A 261 -4.36 15.34 18.83
N VAL A 262 -4.53 14.05 19.12
CA VAL A 262 -4.63 13.00 18.09
C VAL A 262 -6.06 12.59 17.78
N ALA A 263 -7.00 12.92 18.66
CA ALA A 263 -8.40 12.60 18.44
C ALA A 263 -8.98 13.36 17.24
N ASN A 264 -9.55 12.63 16.28
CA ASN A 264 -10.11 13.15 15.04
C ASN A 264 -9.08 13.80 14.09
N SER A 265 -7.77 13.51 14.24
CA SER A 265 -6.75 13.84 13.25
C SER A 265 -6.44 12.61 12.42
N GLU A 266 -6.27 12.78 11.11
CA GLU A 266 -5.75 11.77 10.21
C GLU A 266 -4.43 12.30 9.64
N ARG A 267 -3.41 11.44 9.56
CA ARG A 267 -2.16 11.74 8.87
C ARG A 267 -2.42 11.61 7.38
N GLU A 268 -1.94 12.55 6.59
CA GLU A 268 -1.91 12.44 5.14
C GLU A 268 -0.57 11.85 4.69
N PHE A 269 -0.57 11.17 3.53
CA PHE A 269 0.68 10.74 2.91
C PHE A 269 1.42 11.98 2.38
N PRO A 270 2.72 12.17 2.71
CA PRO A 270 3.45 13.37 2.31
C PRO A 270 3.51 13.53 0.79
N GLN A 271 3.11 14.69 0.28
CA GLN A 271 3.12 14.98 -1.15
C GLN A 271 4.53 14.92 -1.75
N GLU A 272 5.54 15.34 -0.99
CA GLU A 272 6.95 15.26 -1.36
C GLU A 272 7.49 13.84 -1.50
N TRP A 273 6.76 12.85 -1.02
CA TRP A 273 7.09 11.44 -1.18
C TRP A 273 6.45 10.81 -2.42
N ILE A 274 5.59 11.54 -3.11
CA ILE A 274 5.02 11.11 -4.40
C ILE A 274 6.00 11.50 -5.52
N SER A 275 6.30 10.56 -6.42
CA SER A 275 7.15 10.84 -7.58
C SER A 275 6.52 11.84 -8.55
N GLY A 276 7.33 12.55 -9.31
CA GLY A 276 6.85 13.57 -10.25
C GLY A 276 5.94 13.02 -11.35
N ASP A 277 6.01 11.74 -11.68
CA ASP A 277 5.12 11.06 -12.62
C ASP A 277 3.81 10.54 -11.98
N ARG A 278 3.65 10.72 -10.68
CA ARG A 278 2.47 10.39 -9.86
C ARG A 278 2.09 8.90 -9.81
N VAL A 279 2.99 8.01 -10.22
CA VAL A 279 2.76 6.55 -10.25
C VAL A 279 3.85 5.76 -9.54
N ASP A 280 4.60 6.42 -8.68
CA ASP A 280 5.65 5.85 -7.85
C ASP A 280 5.87 6.72 -6.60
N VAL A 281 6.79 6.29 -5.75
CA VAL A 281 7.23 7.04 -4.56
C VAL A 281 8.71 7.38 -4.63
N THR A 282 9.12 8.41 -3.89
CA THR A 282 10.51 8.89 -3.86
C THR A 282 11.42 8.03 -2.98
N ASN A 283 12.72 8.28 -3.02
CA ASN A 283 13.68 7.57 -2.19
C ASN A 283 13.59 7.96 -0.71
N GLU A 284 13.06 9.13 -0.40
CA GLU A 284 12.80 9.58 0.96
C GLU A 284 11.81 8.65 1.65
N PHE A 285 10.70 8.30 0.99
CA PHE A 285 9.79 7.29 1.49
C PHE A 285 10.47 5.93 1.68
N ILE A 286 11.26 5.46 0.71
CA ILE A 286 11.96 4.19 0.79
C ILE A 286 12.89 4.19 2.02
N ASN A 287 13.68 5.23 2.20
CA ASN A 287 14.63 5.35 3.31
C ASN A 287 13.92 5.39 4.67
N TRP A 288 12.76 6.05 4.74
CA TRP A 288 11.95 6.08 5.94
C TRP A 288 11.33 4.72 6.27
N ALA A 289 10.75 4.04 5.26
CA ALA A 289 9.96 2.83 5.47
C ALA A 289 10.80 1.54 5.56
N LEU A 290 11.97 1.50 4.89
CA LEU A 290 12.80 0.29 4.80
C LEU A 290 13.20 -0.30 6.17
N PRO A 291 13.58 0.48 7.20
CA PRO A 291 13.87 -0.07 8.52
C PRO A 291 12.67 -0.75 9.18
N LEU A 292 11.45 -0.29 8.90
CA LEU A 292 10.22 -0.78 9.55
C LEU A 292 9.87 -2.21 9.14
N ILE A 293 10.28 -2.64 7.94
CA ILE A 293 10.02 -4.02 7.48
C ILE A 293 10.95 -5.07 8.12
N GLY A 294 11.96 -4.65 8.88
CA GLY A 294 12.82 -5.52 9.67
C GLY A 294 13.86 -6.27 8.83
N THR A 295 13.96 -7.58 9.04
CA THR A 295 14.97 -8.44 8.37
C THR A 295 14.86 -8.36 6.84
N PRO A 296 15.96 -8.62 6.11
CA PRO A 296 15.93 -8.63 4.64
C PRO A 296 14.78 -9.45 4.07
N LEU A 297 14.25 -8.99 2.95
CA LEU A 297 13.21 -9.71 2.21
C LEU A 297 13.79 -11.01 1.61
N PRO A 298 12.94 -12.04 1.41
CA PRO A 298 13.31 -13.24 0.67
C PRO A 298 13.87 -12.87 -0.71
N ARG A 299 14.80 -13.67 -1.21
CA ARG A 299 15.35 -13.51 -2.55
C ARG A 299 15.10 -14.77 -3.36
N PHE A 300 14.53 -14.63 -4.54
CA PHE A 300 14.43 -15.72 -5.48
C PHE A 300 15.79 -16.01 -6.10
N THR A 301 16.10 -17.29 -6.27
CA THR A 301 17.30 -17.70 -7.00
C THR A 301 17.18 -17.29 -8.47
N LYS A 302 18.16 -16.54 -8.96
CA LYS A 302 18.24 -16.17 -10.37
C LYS A 302 19.18 -17.14 -11.07
N PHE A 303 18.70 -17.82 -12.12
CA PHE A 303 19.53 -18.60 -13.00
C PHE A 303 20.11 -17.71 -14.10
N LYS A 304 21.32 -18.04 -14.56
CA LYS A 304 21.89 -17.40 -15.74
C LYS A 304 21.07 -17.83 -16.96
N GLU A 305 20.47 -16.87 -17.64
CA GLU A 305 19.77 -17.14 -18.89
C GLU A 305 20.80 -17.49 -19.98
N ILE A 306 20.66 -18.66 -20.57
CA ILE A 306 21.48 -19.11 -21.68
C ILE A 306 20.56 -19.29 -22.87
N TYR A 307 20.67 -18.40 -23.85
CA TYR A 307 19.92 -18.50 -25.09
C TYR A 307 20.64 -19.46 -26.03
N VAL A 308 19.98 -20.56 -26.33
CA VAL A 308 20.45 -21.49 -27.37
C VAL A 308 19.90 -21.01 -28.71
N PRO A 309 20.73 -20.60 -29.66
CA PRO A 309 20.25 -20.16 -30.95
C PRO A 309 19.54 -21.32 -31.67
N LYS A 310 18.41 -21.03 -32.28
CA LYS A 310 17.66 -21.99 -33.09
C LYS A 310 18.51 -22.44 -34.28
N LYS A 311 18.90 -23.70 -34.30
CA LYS A 311 19.77 -24.24 -35.34
C LYS A 311 19.02 -24.81 -36.58
N CYS A 312 17.72 -25.12 -36.44
CA CYS A 312 16.91 -25.69 -37.51
C CYS A 312 15.55 -25.00 -37.59
N GLU A 313 15.31 -24.26 -38.66
CA GLU A 313 13.98 -23.69 -38.94
C GLU A 313 12.99 -24.74 -39.49
N GLU A 314 13.53 -25.83 -40.07
CA GLU A 314 12.78 -26.89 -40.76
C GLU A 314 11.86 -27.71 -39.84
N TYR A 315 12.17 -27.74 -38.53
CA TYR A 315 11.40 -28.55 -37.55
C TYR A 315 10.25 -27.80 -36.87
N VAL A 316 9.99 -26.56 -37.22
CA VAL A 316 8.81 -25.84 -36.70
C VAL A 316 7.68 -26.02 -37.70
N PRO A 317 6.59 -26.74 -37.35
CA PRO A 317 5.43 -26.86 -38.20
C PRO A 317 4.91 -25.46 -38.61
N LEU A 318 4.44 -25.34 -39.85
CA LEU A 318 3.96 -24.05 -40.41
C LEU A 318 2.88 -23.37 -39.52
N GLU A 319 2.08 -24.19 -38.85
CA GLU A 319 1.05 -23.75 -37.90
C GLU A 319 1.61 -23.05 -36.63
N TYR A 320 2.89 -23.18 -36.36
CA TYR A 320 3.58 -22.57 -35.22
C TYR A 320 4.65 -21.51 -35.60
N ARG A 321 4.70 -21.13 -36.89
CA ARG A 321 5.62 -20.11 -37.42
C ARG A 321 5.06 -18.68 -37.34
#